data_acdd7312b24e3bc51a5aa3aa2a5fdfa6
#
_entry.id   acdd7312b24e3bc51a5aa3aa2a5fdfa6
#
_cell.length_a   1.000
_cell.length_b   1.000
_cell.length_c   1.000
_cell.angle_alpha   90.00
_cell.angle_beta   90.00
_cell.angle_gamma   90.00
#
_symmetry.space_group_name_H-M   'P 1'
#
loop_
_entity.id
_entity.type
_entity.pdbx_description
1 polymer ?
#
loop_
_entity_poly.entity_id
_entity_poly.type
_entity_poly.pdbx_seq_one_letter_code
_entity_poly.pdbx_strand_id
1 'polypeptide(L)'
;DEHLQEIIDFAELQDFMEMPLKNYSSGMVARIAFAIATVTEPDLLIVDETLSVGDVFFQEKCLNKIRSFIDSGRVTVLFVSHSMDQVAHICSRCVWIEKGQQRMDGPTAEVLEAYENQFK
;
A
#
# COMPACT_ATOMS: atom_id res chain seq x y z
N ASP A 1 7.63 17.60 16.97
CA ASP A 1 7.99 17.04 15.69
C ASP A 1 7.01 17.49 14.61
N GLU A 2 7.53 18.05 13.53
CA GLU A 2 6.70 18.58 12.43
C GLU A 2 5.76 17.53 11.84
N HIS A 3 6.20 16.28 11.80
CA HIS A 3 5.44 15.22 11.15
C HIS A 3 4.53 14.46 12.11
N LEU A 4 4.66 14.69 13.40
CA LEU A 4 3.88 13.94 14.39
C LEU A 4 2.38 14.15 14.21
N GLN A 5 1.96 15.40 14.04
CA GLN A 5 0.54 15.68 13.86
C GLN A 5 -0.01 15.11 12.55
N GLU A 6 0.80 15.14 11.48
CA GLU A 6 0.40 14.54 10.22
C GLU A 6 0.20 13.03 10.34
N ILE A 7 1.10 12.37 11.08
CA ILE A 7 1.01 10.93 11.33
C ILE A 7 -0.27 10.61 12.11
N ILE A 8 -0.53 11.34 13.18
CA ILE A 8 -1.71 11.15 14.01
C ILE A 8 -2.98 11.34 13.20
N ASP A 9 -3.05 12.40 12.42
CA ASP A 9 -4.24 12.72 11.63
C ASP A 9 -4.49 11.68 10.55
N PHE A 10 -3.44 11.25 9.84
CA PHE A 10 -3.58 10.25 8.80
C PHE A 10 -4.02 8.90 9.37
N ALA A 11 -3.40 8.48 10.46
CA ALA A 11 -3.70 7.20 11.09
C ALA A 11 -5.01 7.21 11.89
N GLU A 12 -5.59 8.41 12.11
CA GLU A 12 -6.86 8.57 12.85
C GLU A 12 -6.77 8.04 14.27
N LEU A 13 -5.65 8.37 14.96
CA LEU A 13 -5.36 7.85 16.28
C LEU A 13 -5.34 8.90 17.40
N GLN A 14 -6.03 10.03 17.19
CA GLN A 14 -6.04 11.11 18.18
C GLN A 14 -6.45 10.65 19.56
N ASP A 15 -7.42 9.75 19.64
CA ASP A 15 -7.94 9.27 20.93
C ASP A 15 -7.06 8.21 21.59
N PHE A 16 -6.03 7.74 20.90
CA PHE A 16 -5.22 6.60 21.36
C PHE A 16 -3.76 6.95 21.62
N MET A 17 -3.39 8.22 21.47
CA MET A 17 -1.97 8.60 21.51
C MET A 17 -1.30 8.38 22.87
N GLU A 18 -2.05 8.42 23.94
CA GLU A 18 -1.51 8.18 25.27
C GLU A 18 -1.52 6.71 25.67
N MET A 19 -2.15 5.86 24.84
CA MET A 19 -2.19 4.42 25.08
C MET A 19 -0.84 3.78 24.75
N PRO A 20 -0.30 2.91 25.62
CA PRO A 20 0.93 2.19 25.26
C PRO A 20 0.78 1.40 23.96
N LEU A 21 1.84 1.41 23.15
CA LEU A 21 1.81 0.74 21.83
C LEU A 21 1.44 -0.73 21.94
N LYS A 22 1.84 -1.40 23.01
CA LYS A 22 1.52 -2.81 23.24
C LYS A 22 0.02 -3.08 23.31
N ASN A 23 -0.78 -2.04 23.61
CA ASN A 23 -2.23 -2.18 23.72
C ASN A 23 -2.95 -1.88 22.41
N TYR A 24 -2.19 -1.49 21.37
CA TYR A 24 -2.77 -1.21 20.07
C TYR A 24 -3.13 -2.51 19.36
N SER A 25 -4.24 -2.50 18.63
CA SER A 25 -4.61 -3.62 17.76
C SER A 25 -3.64 -3.69 16.58
N SER A 26 -3.64 -4.83 15.89
CA SER A 26 -2.81 -4.98 14.68
C SER A 26 -3.19 -3.96 13.61
N GLY A 27 -4.48 -3.61 13.52
CA GLY A 27 -4.92 -2.56 12.60
C GLY A 27 -4.38 -1.20 12.95
N MET A 28 -4.33 -0.86 14.25
CA MET A 28 -3.76 0.40 14.70
C MET A 28 -2.26 0.49 14.41
N VAL A 29 -1.54 -0.62 14.62
CA VAL A 29 -0.10 -0.68 14.31
C VAL A 29 0.13 -0.50 12.81
N ALA A 30 -0.68 -1.14 11.98
CA ALA A 30 -0.59 -1.00 10.52
C ALA A 30 -0.85 0.44 10.07
N ARG A 31 -1.84 1.11 10.68
CA ARG A 31 -2.14 2.52 10.37
C ARG A 31 -0.95 3.42 10.67
N ILE A 32 -0.33 3.24 11.84
CA ILE A 32 0.84 4.03 12.24
C ILE A 32 1.99 3.76 11.29
N ALA A 33 2.26 2.49 10.99
CA ALA A 33 3.36 2.12 10.11
C ALA A 33 3.20 2.76 8.72
N PHE A 34 2.01 2.71 8.16
CA PHE A 34 1.74 3.31 6.86
C PHE A 34 1.88 4.84 6.92
N ALA A 35 1.36 5.47 7.96
CA ALA A 35 1.44 6.91 8.12
C ALA A 35 2.90 7.37 8.21
N ILE A 36 3.72 6.68 9.00
CA ILE A 36 5.14 7.00 9.13
C ILE A 36 5.85 6.85 7.78
N ALA A 37 5.55 5.78 7.06
CA ALA A 37 6.19 5.50 5.78
C ALA A 37 5.87 6.57 4.73
N THR A 38 4.69 7.19 4.80
CA THR A 38 4.22 8.08 3.74
C THR A 38 4.35 9.57 4.04
N VAL A 39 4.38 9.96 5.32
CA VAL A 39 4.35 11.39 5.66
C VAL A 39 5.60 12.14 5.20
N THR A 40 6.74 11.46 5.10
CA THR A 40 8.00 12.07 4.71
C THR A 40 8.27 12.02 3.20
N GLU A 41 7.31 11.54 2.41
CA GLU A 41 7.43 11.40 0.96
C GLU A 41 8.72 10.67 0.57
N PRO A 42 8.76 9.35 0.72
CA PRO A 42 9.98 8.57 0.46
C PRO A 42 10.31 8.51 -1.04
N ASP A 43 11.55 8.18 -1.36
CA ASP A 43 11.95 7.94 -2.75
C ASP A 43 11.39 6.62 -3.28
N LEU A 44 11.30 5.62 -2.42
CA LEU A 44 10.76 4.30 -2.75
C LEU A 44 9.78 3.87 -1.66
N LEU A 45 8.57 3.57 -2.05
CA LEU A 45 7.56 3.05 -1.14
C LEU A 45 7.25 1.60 -1.51
N ILE A 46 7.45 0.69 -0.56
CA ILE A 46 7.11 -0.72 -0.74
C ILE A 46 5.82 -0.99 0.02
N VAL A 47 4.80 -1.42 -0.71
CA VAL A 47 3.49 -1.70 -0.13
C VAL A 47 3.17 -3.18 -0.36
N ASP A 48 2.96 -3.91 0.72
CA ASP A 48 2.57 -5.32 0.63
C ASP A 48 1.13 -5.49 1.12
N GLU A 49 0.76 -6.71 1.47
CA GLU A 49 -0.61 -7.05 1.85
C GLU A 49 -1.12 -6.33 3.10
N THR A 50 -0.28 -5.56 3.80
CA THR A 50 -0.71 -4.85 5.01
C THR A 50 -1.86 -3.87 4.76
N LEU A 51 -2.08 -3.47 3.50
CA LEU A 51 -3.24 -2.63 3.18
C LEU A 51 -4.57 -3.33 3.37
N SER A 52 -4.58 -4.66 3.50
CA SER A 52 -5.81 -5.39 3.78
C SER A 52 -6.24 -5.29 5.24
N VAL A 53 -5.40 -4.70 6.10
CA VAL A 53 -5.67 -4.51 7.51
C VAL A 53 -6.36 -3.16 7.73
N GLY A 54 -7.39 -3.15 8.57
CA GLY A 54 -8.16 -1.95 8.84
C GLY A 54 -9.51 -1.97 8.12
N ASP A 55 -10.31 -0.92 8.31
CA ASP A 55 -11.61 -0.83 7.68
C ASP A 55 -11.51 -0.33 6.23
N VAL A 56 -12.62 -0.41 5.51
CA VAL A 56 -12.69 -0.04 4.09
C VAL A 56 -12.32 1.43 3.88
N PHE A 57 -12.75 2.30 4.78
CA PHE A 57 -12.47 3.73 4.66
C PHE A 57 -10.97 4.02 4.78
N PHE A 58 -10.30 3.35 5.71
CA PHE A 58 -8.86 3.53 5.87
C PHE A 58 -8.09 2.94 4.69
N GLN A 59 -8.52 1.79 4.18
CA GLN A 59 -7.90 1.19 3.00
C GLN A 59 -8.00 2.14 1.80
N GLU A 60 -9.16 2.75 1.60
CA GLU A 60 -9.36 3.71 0.53
C GLU A 60 -8.45 4.92 0.69
N LYS A 61 -8.31 5.42 1.92
CA LYS A 61 -7.42 6.52 2.24
C LYS A 61 -5.98 6.20 1.88
N CYS A 62 -5.53 4.97 2.19
CA CYS A 62 -4.19 4.50 1.85
C CYS A 62 -3.99 4.43 0.34
N LEU A 63 -4.96 3.89 -0.39
CA LEU A 63 -4.89 3.77 -1.84
C LEU A 63 -4.81 5.15 -2.51
N ASN A 64 -5.58 6.11 -2.00
CA ASN A 64 -5.54 7.48 -2.51
C ASN A 64 -4.18 8.13 -2.29
N LYS A 65 -3.57 7.87 -1.14
CA LYS A 65 -2.23 8.38 -0.85
C LYS A 65 -1.18 7.78 -1.79
N ILE A 66 -1.25 6.48 -2.01
CA ILE A 66 -0.35 5.79 -2.94
C ILE A 66 -0.52 6.37 -4.35
N ARG A 67 -1.75 6.57 -4.79
CA ARG A 67 -2.02 7.13 -6.10
C ARG A 67 -1.46 8.54 -6.24
N SER A 68 -1.57 9.35 -5.18
CA SER A 68 -1.00 10.71 -5.22
C SER A 68 0.53 10.68 -5.38
N PHE A 69 1.20 9.71 -4.77
CA PHE A 69 2.64 9.53 -4.95
C PHE A 69 2.99 9.15 -6.40
N ILE A 70 2.22 8.24 -6.97
CA ILE A 70 2.43 7.81 -8.37
C ILE A 70 2.23 9.00 -9.31
N ASP A 71 1.17 9.76 -9.11
CA ASP A 71 0.84 10.91 -9.96
C ASP A 71 1.88 12.01 -9.86
N SER A 72 2.52 12.17 -8.70
CA SER A 72 3.56 13.18 -8.51
C SER A 72 4.82 12.88 -9.31
N GLY A 73 5.07 11.61 -9.61
CA GLY A 73 6.30 11.18 -10.30
C GLY A 73 7.56 11.24 -9.44
N ARG A 74 7.45 11.61 -8.17
CA ARG A 74 8.60 11.73 -7.28
C ARG A 74 8.87 10.49 -6.44
N VAL A 75 7.89 9.62 -6.31
CA VAL A 75 7.99 8.42 -5.49
C VAL A 75 7.84 7.18 -6.37
N THR A 76 8.76 6.24 -6.26
CA THR A 76 8.64 4.94 -6.90
C THR A 76 7.86 4.02 -5.95
N VAL A 77 6.81 3.40 -6.46
CA VAL A 77 5.96 2.52 -5.65
C VAL A 77 6.11 1.09 -6.12
N LEU A 78 6.50 0.20 -5.20
CA LEU A 78 6.54 -1.24 -5.44
C LEU A 78 5.36 -1.84 -4.66
N PHE A 79 4.37 -2.34 -5.39
CA PHE A 79 3.11 -2.80 -4.82
C PHE A 79 3.02 -4.32 -4.97
N VAL A 80 2.90 -5.03 -3.85
CA VAL A 80 2.80 -6.49 -3.83
C VAL A 80 1.42 -6.87 -3.33
N SER A 81 0.66 -7.61 -4.13
CA SER A 81 -0.71 -7.94 -3.79
C SER A 81 -1.17 -9.20 -4.50
N HIS A 82 -2.13 -9.88 -3.88
CA HIS A 82 -2.88 -10.97 -4.51
C HIS A 82 -4.18 -10.45 -5.13
N SER A 83 -4.52 -9.20 -4.91
CA SER A 83 -5.74 -8.61 -5.45
C SER A 83 -5.49 -8.05 -6.84
N MET A 84 -6.03 -8.74 -7.86
CA MET A 84 -5.91 -8.28 -9.25
C MET A 84 -6.53 -6.91 -9.44
N ASP A 85 -7.64 -6.64 -8.74
CA ASP A 85 -8.33 -5.37 -8.86
C ASP A 85 -7.47 -4.22 -8.37
N GLN A 86 -6.80 -4.38 -7.24
CA GLN A 86 -5.91 -3.34 -6.71
C GLN A 86 -4.73 -3.11 -7.64
N VAL A 87 -4.13 -4.19 -8.14
CA VAL A 87 -3.00 -4.08 -9.07
C VAL A 87 -3.43 -3.37 -10.34
N ALA A 88 -4.60 -3.71 -10.89
CA ALA A 88 -5.10 -3.09 -12.11
C ALA A 88 -5.35 -1.58 -11.93
N HIS A 89 -5.83 -1.16 -10.75
CA HIS A 89 -6.15 0.24 -10.51
C HIS A 89 -4.92 1.10 -10.21
N ILE A 90 -3.88 0.51 -9.62
CA ILE A 90 -2.75 1.28 -9.09
C ILE A 90 -1.53 1.19 -9.99
N CYS A 91 -1.23 0.00 -10.53
CA CYS A 91 0.03 -0.26 -11.19
C CYS A 91 -0.07 -0.09 -12.70
N SER A 92 0.96 0.54 -13.30
CA SER A 92 1.08 0.64 -14.76
C SER A 92 1.93 -0.50 -15.32
N ARG A 93 2.79 -1.06 -14.49
CA ARG A 93 3.67 -2.18 -14.85
C ARG A 93 3.50 -3.28 -13.82
N CYS A 94 3.55 -4.51 -14.26
CA CYS A 94 3.34 -5.66 -13.40
C CYS A 94 4.37 -6.74 -13.67
N VAL A 95 4.80 -7.43 -12.61
CA VAL A 95 5.69 -8.58 -12.70
C VAL A 95 4.97 -9.77 -12.09
N TRP A 96 4.89 -10.86 -12.85
CA TRP A 96 4.30 -12.11 -12.39
C TRP A 96 5.42 -13.04 -11.93
N ILE A 97 5.40 -13.38 -10.62
CA ILE A 97 6.38 -14.26 -10.02
C ILE A 97 5.68 -15.55 -9.60
N GLU A 98 6.27 -16.67 -9.97
CA GLU A 98 5.75 -17.99 -9.60
C GLU A 98 6.91 -18.88 -9.19
N LYS A 99 6.81 -19.46 -7.99
CA LYS A 99 7.83 -20.35 -7.44
C LYS A 99 9.24 -19.73 -7.47
N GLY A 100 9.31 -18.42 -7.15
CA GLY A 100 10.58 -17.71 -7.11
C GLY A 100 11.13 -17.31 -8.46
N GLN A 101 10.40 -17.54 -9.55
CA GLN A 101 10.86 -17.22 -10.91
C GLN A 101 9.96 -16.18 -11.55
N GLN A 102 10.56 -15.25 -12.28
CA GLN A 102 9.81 -14.28 -13.05
C GLN A 102 9.20 -14.95 -14.28
N ARG A 103 7.87 -14.94 -14.34
CA ARG A 103 7.13 -15.52 -15.46
C ARG A 103 6.86 -14.50 -16.56
N MET A 104 6.59 -13.26 -16.17
CA MET A 104 6.24 -12.22 -17.12
C MET A 104 6.48 -10.86 -16.49
N ASP A 105 6.88 -9.88 -17.31
CA ASP A 105 7.08 -8.50 -16.90
C ASP A 105 6.62 -7.62 -18.05
N GLY A 106 5.74 -6.67 -17.77
CA GLY A 106 5.23 -5.78 -18.81
C GLY A 106 4.07 -4.93 -18.33
N PRO A 107 3.31 -4.35 -19.28
CA PRO A 107 2.14 -3.56 -18.90
C PRO A 107 1.16 -4.38 -18.08
N THR A 108 0.56 -3.73 -17.08
CA THR A 108 -0.30 -4.43 -16.12
C THR A 108 -1.43 -5.19 -16.82
N ALA A 109 -2.10 -4.59 -17.79
CA ALA A 109 -3.23 -5.24 -18.46
C ALA A 109 -2.82 -6.55 -19.11
N GLU A 110 -1.67 -6.59 -19.78
CA GLU A 110 -1.18 -7.79 -20.45
C GLU A 110 -0.78 -8.88 -19.46
N VAL A 111 -0.08 -8.50 -18.38
CA VAL A 111 0.38 -9.47 -17.39
C VAL A 111 -0.79 -10.06 -16.62
N LEU A 112 -1.76 -9.24 -16.24
CA LEU A 112 -2.94 -9.72 -15.52
C LEU A 112 -3.80 -10.63 -16.39
N GLU A 113 -3.93 -10.33 -17.68
CA GLU A 113 -4.66 -11.20 -18.60
C GLU A 113 -4.01 -12.58 -18.66
N ALA A 114 -2.69 -12.63 -18.83
CA ALA A 114 -1.96 -13.88 -18.86
C ALA A 114 -2.06 -14.64 -17.55
N TYR A 115 -1.98 -13.93 -16.42
CA TYR A 115 -2.09 -14.52 -15.10
C TYR A 115 -3.47 -15.14 -14.86
N GLU A 116 -4.53 -14.42 -15.22
CA GLU A 116 -5.89 -14.94 -15.08
C GLU A 116 -6.14 -16.13 -15.99
N ASN A 117 -5.59 -16.14 -17.19
CA ASN A 117 -5.82 -17.20 -18.15
C ASN A 117 -5.28 -18.55 -17.70
N GLN A 118 -4.25 -18.56 -16.83
CA GLN A 118 -3.73 -19.85 -16.34
C GLN A 118 -4.73 -20.61 -15.48
N PHE A 119 -5.74 -19.93 -14.97
CA PHE A 119 -6.76 -20.53 -14.09
C PHE A 119 -8.04 -20.91 -14.86
N LYS A 120 -8.07 -20.73 -16.17
CA LYS A 120 -9.25 -21.03 -17.00
C LYS A 120 -9.17 -22.40 -17.65
#